data_fb950cc69db32700ec6e3b2d6f8a108a
#
_entry.id   fb950cc69db32700ec6e3b2d6f8a108a
#
_cell.length_a   1.000
_cell.length_b   1.000
_cell.length_c   1.000
_cell.angle_alpha   90.00
_cell.angle_beta   90.00
_cell.angle_gamma   90.00
#
_symmetry.space_group_name_H-M   'P 1'
#
loop_
_entity.id
_entity.type
_entity.pdbx_description
1 polymer ?
#
loop_
_entity_poly.entity_id
_entity_poly.type
_entity_poly.pdbx_seq_one_letter_code
_entity_poly.pdbx_strand_id
1 'polypeptide(L)'
;EVVELDEPDCDRLESQADAFARLGLALERFGPAAMLVRAVPAALKSADVAALVRDIADDLARNGSALLLGERLDHVLATMACHGSVRAGRTLSVAEMNALLREMEVTPRSGQCNHGRPTWVKLAHGDIEKLFGRK
;
A
#
# COMPACT_ATOMS: atom_id res chain seq x y z
N GLU A 1 -3.68 17.97 4.60
CA GLU A 1 -2.27 17.65 4.81
C GLU A 1 -1.46 17.93 3.54
N VAL A 2 -0.32 18.60 3.68
CA VAL A 2 0.58 18.92 2.57
C VAL A 2 1.70 17.88 2.55
N VAL A 3 1.96 17.30 1.38
CA VAL A 3 3.03 16.33 1.17
C VAL A 3 4.05 16.90 0.19
N GLU A 4 5.29 17.00 0.63
CA GLU A 4 6.39 17.44 -0.22
C GLU A 4 6.90 16.27 -1.08
N LEU A 5 7.05 16.53 -2.38
CA LEU A 5 7.48 15.55 -3.38
C LEU A 5 8.33 16.26 -4.43
N ASP A 6 9.08 15.49 -5.21
CA ASP A 6 9.76 16.02 -6.37
C ASP A 6 8.76 16.53 -7.41
N GLU A 7 9.15 17.56 -8.16
CA GLU A 7 8.28 18.16 -9.17
C GLU A 7 7.74 17.15 -10.21
N PRO A 8 8.55 16.21 -10.76
CA PRO A 8 8.02 15.19 -11.66
C PRO A 8 6.95 14.28 -11.02
N ASP A 9 7.09 13.96 -9.73
CA ASP A 9 6.10 13.17 -9.00
C ASP A 9 4.81 13.95 -8.83
N CYS A 10 4.89 15.23 -8.51
CA CYS A 10 3.74 16.11 -8.44
C CYS A 10 3.01 16.20 -9.78
N ASP A 11 3.73 16.31 -10.88
CA ASP A 11 3.16 16.35 -12.23
C ASP A 11 2.42 15.05 -12.56
N ARG A 12 2.98 13.90 -12.20
CA ARG A 12 2.34 12.59 -12.39
C ARG A 12 1.05 12.46 -11.59
N LEU A 13 1.08 12.85 -10.32
CA LEU A 13 -0.10 12.81 -9.45
C LEU A 13 -1.19 13.76 -9.93
N GLU A 14 -0.82 14.96 -10.31
CA GLU A 14 -1.76 15.95 -10.84
C GLU A 14 -2.43 15.45 -12.12
N SER A 15 -1.70 14.80 -13.01
CA SER A 15 -2.24 14.25 -14.26
C SER A 15 -3.29 13.14 -14.02
N GLN A 16 -3.28 12.49 -12.85
CA GLN A 16 -4.21 11.42 -12.49
C GLN A 16 -5.20 11.83 -11.37
N ALA A 17 -5.26 13.12 -11.05
CA ALA A 17 -6.09 13.62 -9.94
C ALA A 17 -7.56 13.22 -10.05
N ASP A 18 -8.14 13.27 -11.25
CA ASP A 18 -9.53 12.88 -11.48
C ASP A 18 -9.76 11.39 -11.19
N ALA A 19 -8.83 10.53 -11.58
CA ALA A 19 -8.90 9.10 -11.30
C ALA A 19 -8.81 8.82 -9.80
N PHE A 20 -7.91 9.49 -9.09
CA PHE A 20 -7.79 9.37 -7.63
C PHE A 20 -9.05 9.86 -6.91
N ALA A 21 -9.66 10.95 -7.37
CA ALA A 21 -10.90 11.46 -6.79
C ALA A 21 -12.03 10.42 -6.85
N ARG A 22 -12.12 9.65 -7.92
CA ARG A 22 -13.10 8.55 -8.05
C ARG A 22 -12.86 7.44 -7.03
N LEU A 23 -11.62 7.27 -6.57
CA LEU A 23 -11.26 6.29 -5.53
C LEU A 23 -11.42 6.84 -4.11
N GLY A 24 -11.83 8.11 -3.97
CA GLY A 24 -11.96 8.77 -2.68
C GLY A 24 -10.70 9.50 -2.20
N LEU A 25 -9.66 9.56 -3.03
CA LEU A 25 -8.42 10.27 -2.72
C LEU A 25 -8.40 11.60 -3.48
N ALA A 26 -8.67 12.70 -2.77
CA ALA A 26 -8.67 14.03 -3.35
C ALA A 26 -7.32 14.70 -3.19
N LEU A 27 -6.61 14.88 -4.29
CA LEU A 27 -5.30 15.52 -4.37
C LEU A 27 -5.39 16.81 -5.17
N GLU A 28 -4.65 17.83 -4.72
CA GLU A 28 -4.57 19.11 -5.39
C GLU A 28 -3.11 19.60 -5.40
N ARG A 29 -2.70 20.23 -6.50
CA ARG A 29 -1.38 20.83 -6.57
C ARG A 29 -1.27 21.99 -5.59
N PHE A 30 -0.22 21.99 -4.76
CA PHE A 30 0.05 23.02 -3.75
C PHE A 30 1.44 23.64 -3.94
N GLY A 31 1.82 23.91 -5.15
CA GLY A 31 3.13 24.47 -5.45
C GLY A 31 3.94 23.55 -6.36
N PRO A 32 5.18 23.95 -6.72
CA PRO A 32 5.99 23.18 -7.67
C PRO A 32 6.41 21.81 -7.15
N ALA A 33 6.58 21.65 -5.84
CA ALA A 33 7.10 20.42 -5.22
C ALA A 33 6.23 19.95 -4.05
N ALA A 34 4.93 20.22 -4.08
CA ALA A 34 4.01 19.81 -3.01
C ALA A 34 2.63 19.48 -3.55
N MET A 35 1.98 18.50 -2.90
CA MET A 35 0.59 18.14 -3.13
C MET A 35 -0.22 18.32 -1.85
N LEU A 36 -1.43 18.86 -1.96
CA LEU A 36 -2.38 18.96 -0.86
C LEU A 36 -3.35 17.79 -0.91
N VAL A 37 -3.41 17.02 0.16
CA VAL A 37 -4.38 15.95 0.34
C VAL A 37 -5.59 16.51 1.05
N ARG A 38 -6.72 16.62 0.35
CA ARG A 38 -7.98 17.15 0.89
C ARG A 38 -8.85 16.08 1.49
N ALA A 39 -8.83 14.89 0.93
CA ALA A 39 -9.63 13.77 1.41
C ALA A 39 -8.96 12.45 1.13
N VAL A 40 -9.21 11.46 1.99
CA VAL A 40 -8.81 10.07 1.81
C VAL A 40 -10.02 9.17 2.00
N PRO A 41 -10.03 7.95 1.41
CA PRO A 41 -11.09 6.98 1.69
C PRO A 41 -11.22 6.71 3.19
N ALA A 42 -12.44 6.48 3.66
CA ALA A 42 -12.71 6.25 5.09
C ALA A 42 -11.88 5.11 5.68
N ALA A 43 -11.61 4.07 4.91
CA ALA A 43 -10.78 2.93 5.31
C ALA A 43 -9.31 3.30 5.57
N LEU A 44 -8.85 4.45 5.08
CA LEU A 44 -7.45 4.90 5.19
C LEU A 44 -7.23 6.05 6.16
N LYS A 45 -8.26 6.43 6.95
CA LYS A 45 -8.16 7.55 7.89
C LYS A 45 -7.04 7.41 8.92
N SER A 46 -6.70 6.19 9.31
CA SER A 46 -5.64 5.89 10.27
C SER A 46 -4.28 5.62 9.63
N ALA A 47 -4.21 5.61 8.30
CA ALA A 47 -2.98 5.36 7.58
C ALA A 47 -2.06 6.60 7.57
N ASP A 48 -0.77 6.39 7.36
CA ASP A 48 0.18 7.46 7.08
C ASP A 48 -0.05 7.99 5.67
N VAL A 49 -0.77 9.10 5.56
CA VAL A 49 -1.16 9.69 4.29
C VAL A 49 0.04 10.12 3.46
N ALA A 50 1.06 10.67 4.09
CA ALA A 50 2.28 11.10 3.40
C ALA A 50 3.01 9.89 2.78
N ALA A 51 3.12 8.79 3.52
CA ALA A 51 3.71 7.55 3.01
C ALA A 51 2.88 6.96 1.88
N LEU A 52 1.55 6.97 1.99
CA LEU A 52 0.65 6.52 0.93
C LEU A 52 0.87 7.30 -0.36
N VAL A 53 0.89 8.62 -0.29
CA VAL A 53 1.06 9.47 -1.47
C VAL A 53 2.43 9.26 -2.13
N ARG A 54 3.48 9.11 -1.34
CA ARG A 54 4.83 8.82 -1.85
C ARG A 54 4.89 7.45 -2.53
N ASP A 55 4.27 6.44 -1.96
CA ASP A 55 4.23 5.10 -2.55
C ASP A 55 3.45 5.09 -3.88
N ILE A 56 2.35 5.83 -3.96
CA ILE A 56 1.59 6.00 -5.20
C ILE A 56 2.44 6.71 -6.26
N ALA A 57 3.15 7.77 -5.88
CA ALA A 57 4.04 8.49 -6.79
C ALA A 57 5.15 7.57 -7.31
N ASP A 58 5.76 6.77 -6.46
CA ASP A 58 6.78 5.79 -6.84
C ASP A 58 6.24 4.73 -7.80
N ASP A 59 5.04 4.22 -7.55
CA ASP A 59 4.38 3.26 -8.44
C ASP A 59 4.13 3.86 -9.82
N LEU A 60 3.65 5.09 -9.89
CA LEU A 60 3.44 5.80 -11.16
C LEU A 60 4.76 6.05 -11.90
N ALA A 61 5.81 6.39 -11.18
CA ALA A 61 7.13 6.62 -11.77
C ALA A 61 7.70 5.34 -12.39
N ARG A 62 7.54 4.19 -11.72
CA ARG A 62 8.05 2.90 -12.20
C ARG A 62 7.22 2.30 -13.33
N ASN A 63 5.91 2.44 -13.28
CA ASN A 63 4.97 1.71 -14.13
C ASN A 63 4.19 2.61 -15.09
N GLY A 64 4.22 3.92 -14.89
CA GLY A 64 3.32 4.86 -15.54
C GLY A 64 3.42 4.94 -17.06
N SER A 65 4.59 4.71 -17.65
CA SER A 65 4.79 4.78 -19.09
C SER A 65 4.53 3.46 -19.83
N ALA A 66 4.53 2.32 -19.10
CA ALA A 66 4.42 0.99 -19.68
C ALA A 66 3.03 0.37 -19.53
N LEU A 67 2.17 0.94 -18.68
CA LEU A 67 0.86 0.38 -18.35
C LEU A 67 -0.27 1.14 -19.01
N LEU A 68 -1.35 0.41 -19.37
CA LEU A 68 -2.61 1.00 -19.76
C LEU A 68 -3.27 1.69 -18.56
N LEU A 69 -4.18 2.64 -18.80
CA LEU A 69 -4.84 3.40 -17.72
C LEU A 69 -5.49 2.49 -16.66
N GLY A 70 -6.19 1.43 -17.07
CA GLY A 70 -6.80 0.48 -16.14
C GLY A 70 -5.77 -0.22 -15.26
N GLU A 71 -4.63 -0.62 -15.79
CA GLU A 71 -3.54 -1.26 -15.05
C GLU A 71 -2.90 -0.29 -14.04
N ARG A 72 -2.75 0.98 -14.41
CA ARG A 72 -2.27 2.02 -13.48
C ARG A 72 -3.20 2.18 -12.28
N LEU A 73 -4.50 2.19 -12.52
CA LEU A 73 -5.49 2.27 -11.45
C LEU A 73 -5.46 1.04 -10.56
N ASP A 74 -5.26 -0.15 -11.11
CA ASP A 74 -5.13 -1.38 -10.33
C ASP A 74 -3.91 -1.33 -9.41
N HIS A 75 -2.77 -0.83 -9.88
CA HIS A 75 -1.59 -0.62 -9.04
C HIS A 75 -1.84 0.38 -7.90
N VAL A 76 -2.50 1.48 -8.18
CA VAL A 76 -2.88 2.47 -7.17
C VAL A 76 -3.82 1.85 -6.14
N LEU A 77 -4.84 1.13 -6.57
CA LEU A 77 -5.77 0.43 -5.69
C LEU A 77 -5.06 -0.59 -4.81
N ALA A 78 -4.13 -1.37 -5.35
CA ALA A 78 -3.33 -2.32 -4.59
C ALA A 78 -2.50 -1.62 -3.51
N THR A 79 -1.87 -0.50 -3.82
CA THR A 79 -1.10 0.30 -2.87
C THR A 79 -2.00 0.86 -1.77
N MET A 80 -3.16 1.40 -2.11
CA MET A 80 -4.13 1.90 -1.14
C MET A 80 -4.63 0.79 -0.22
N ALA A 81 -4.97 -0.37 -0.76
CA ALA A 81 -5.43 -1.52 0.02
C ALA A 81 -4.34 -2.01 0.99
N CYS A 82 -3.09 -2.03 0.56
CA CYS A 82 -1.95 -2.40 1.40
C CYS A 82 -1.80 -1.44 2.59
N HIS A 83 -1.93 -0.13 2.39
CA HIS A 83 -1.87 0.86 3.47
C HIS A 83 -3.05 0.76 4.44
N GLY A 84 -4.23 0.31 3.98
CA GLY A 84 -5.41 0.12 4.83
C GLY A 84 -5.41 -1.20 5.61
N SER A 85 -4.49 -2.11 5.32
CA SER A 85 -4.44 -3.44 5.95
C SER A 85 -3.40 -3.52 7.07
N VAL A 86 -3.39 -4.66 7.77
CA VAL A 86 -2.36 -4.96 8.78
C VAL A 86 -1.03 -5.22 8.07
N ARG A 87 -0.02 -4.45 8.42
CA ARG A 87 1.33 -4.52 7.82
C ARG A 87 2.36 -4.95 8.84
N ALA A 88 3.52 -5.42 8.35
CA ALA A 88 4.65 -5.76 9.19
C ALA A 88 5.07 -4.57 10.08
N GLY A 89 5.46 -4.85 11.30
CA GLY A 89 5.85 -3.85 12.29
C GLY A 89 4.73 -3.27 13.15
N ARG A 90 3.47 -3.56 12.81
CA ARG A 90 2.33 -3.19 13.66
C ARG A 90 2.20 -4.15 14.83
N THR A 91 2.12 -3.62 16.04
CA THR A 91 1.87 -4.41 17.24
C THR A 91 0.39 -4.77 17.34
N LEU A 92 0.10 -6.06 17.52
CA LEU A 92 -1.25 -6.58 17.67
C LEU A 92 -1.43 -7.19 19.07
N SER A 93 -2.63 -7.07 19.64
CA SER A 93 -3.02 -7.85 20.81
C SER A 93 -3.19 -9.33 20.44
N VAL A 94 -3.20 -10.23 21.42
CA VAL A 94 -3.43 -11.65 21.17
C VAL A 94 -4.80 -11.89 20.51
N ALA A 95 -5.83 -11.17 20.93
CA ALA A 95 -7.15 -11.25 20.32
C ALA A 95 -7.13 -10.82 18.85
N GLU A 96 -6.43 -9.74 18.52
CA GLU A 96 -6.26 -9.28 17.14
C GLU A 96 -5.46 -10.26 16.29
N MET A 97 -4.40 -10.87 16.84
CA MET A 97 -3.62 -11.91 16.16
C MET A 97 -4.49 -13.11 15.79
N ASN A 98 -5.28 -13.60 16.74
CA ASN A 98 -6.18 -14.73 16.51
C ASN A 98 -7.26 -14.39 15.49
N ALA A 99 -7.85 -13.21 15.57
CA ALA A 99 -8.87 -12.77 14.61
C ALA A 99 -8.27 -12.67 13.19
N LEU A 100 -7.06 -12.13 13.04
CA LEU A 100 -6.36 -12.04 11.76
C LEU A 100 -6.10 -13.44 11.17
N LEU A 101 -5.58 -14.38 11.97
CA LEU A 101 -5.31 -15.75 11.51
C LEU A 101 -6.59 -16.46 11.06
N ARG A 102 -7.70 -16.30 11.81
CA ARG A 102 -9.00 -16.89 11.43
C ARG A 102 -9.50 -16.29 10.12
N GLU A 103 -9.37 -15.00 9.95
CA GLU A 103 -9.76 -14.31 8.71
C GLU A 103 -8.92 -14.76 7.50
N MET A 104 -7.61 -14.94 7.69
CA MET A 104 -6.71 -15.46 6.66
C MET A 104 -7.07 -16.88 6.21
N GLU A 105 -7.53 -17.74 7.13
CA GLU A 105 -7.94 -19.10 6.81
C GLU A 105 -9.11 -19.16 5.83
N VAL A 106 -10.02 -18.19 5.88
CA VAL A 106 -11.24 -18.15 5.08
C VAL A 106 -11.16 -17.18 3.91
N THR A 107 -10.11 -16.38 3.82
CA THR A 107 -9.95 -15.37 2.76
C THR A 107 -9.16 -15.97 1.58
N PRO A 108 -9.75 -15.98 0.36
CA PRO A 108 -9.02 -16.44 -0.81
C PRO A 108 -7.72 -15.64 -1.05
N ARG A 109 -6.66 -16.34 -1.40
CA ARG A 109 -5.35 -15.76 -1.73
C ARG A 109 -4.71 -14.95 -0.60
N SER A 110 -5.07 -15.21 0.65
CA SER A 110 -4.49 -14.51 1.80
C SER A 110 -2.98 -14.77 1.99
N GLY A 111 -2.43 -15.78 1.34
CA GLY A 111 -0.99 -16.09 1.37
C GLY A 111 -0.11 -15.08 0.64
N GLN A 112 -0.70 -14.15 -0.10
CA GLN A 112 0.01 -13.09 -0.82
C GLN A 112 -0.70 -11.75 -0.62
N CYS A 113 0.08 -10.64 -0.58
CA CYS A 113 -0.50 -9.31 -0.61
C CYS A 113 -0.93 -8.94 -2.04
N ASN A 114 -1.57 -7.78 -2.23
CA ASN A 114 -2.01 -7.30 -3.54
C ASN A 114 -0.86 -7.07 -4.53
N HIS A 115 0.38 -6.96 -4.05
CA HIS A 115 1.57 -6.82 -4.88
C HIS A 115 2.28 -8.17 -5.16
N GLY A 116 1.68 -9.29 -4.74
CA GLY A 116 2.24 -10.62 -4.94
C GLY A 116 3.29 -11.05 -3.91
N ARG A 117 3.54 -10.25 -2.87
CA ARG A 117 4.49 -10.60 -1.81
C ARG A 117 3.88 -11.61 -0.84
N PRO A 118 4.66 -12.60 -0.35
CA PRO A 118 4.15 -13.54 0.64
C PRO A 118 3.74 -12.83 1.94
N THR A 119 2.61 -13.25 2.52
CA THR A 119 2.14 -12.76 3.83
C THR A 119 2.53 -13.69 4.95
N TRP A 120 2.85 -14.94 4.63
CA TRP A 120 3.34 -15.95 5.57
C TRP A 120 4.21 -16.98 4.85
N VAL A 121 5.04 -17.67 5.60
CA VAL A 121 5.86 -18.77 5.10
C VAL A 121 5.73 -19.97 6.02
N LYS A 122 5.85 -21.18 5.46
CA LYS A 122 5.87 -22.42 6.23
C LYS A 122 7.32 -22.81 6.49
N LEU A 123 7.65 -22.96 7.78
CA LEU A 123 8.96 -23.46 8.20
C LEU A 123 8.79 -24.82 8.91
N ALA A 124 9.47 -25.84 8.43
CA ALA A 124 9.55 -27.10 9.12
C ALA A 124 10.54 -27.00 10.29
N HIS A 125 10.46 -27.92 11.25
CA HIS A 125 11.40 -27.94 12.39
C HIS A 125 12.85 -27.93 11.95
N GLY A 126 13.21 -28.72 10.93
CA GLY A 126 14.57 -28.75 10.37
C GLY A 126 15.03 -27.41 9.81
N ASP A 127 14.12 -26.64 9.20
CA ASP A 127 14.44 -25.31 8.69
C ASP A 127 14.74 -24.33 9.82
N ILE A 128 13.95 -24.41 10.92
CA ILE A 128 14.16 -23.60 12.12
C ILE A 128 15.52 -23.94 12.77
N GLU A 129 15.85 -25.23 12.89
CA GLU A 129 17.14 -25.67 13.41
C GLU A 129 18.33 -25.12 12.63
N LYS A 130 18.21 -25.09 11.30
CA LYS A 130 19.23 -24.50 10.42
C LYS A 130 19.43 -23.01 10.66
N LEU A 131 18.36 -22.27 10.93
CA LEU A 131 18.43 -20.83 11.25
C LEU A 131 19.23 -20.57 12.52
N PHE A 132 19.24 -21.51 13.47
CA PHE A 132 20.02 -21.44 14.70
C PHE A 132 21.38 -22.13 14.60
N GLY A 133 21.81 -22.56 13.41
CA GLY A 133 23.07 -23.23 13.17
C GLY A 133 23.13 -24.67 13.69
N ARG A 134 21.98 -25.28 13.95
CA ARG A 134 21.87 -26.70 14.37
C ARG A 134 21.62 -27.60 13.16
N LYS A 135 22.11 -28.81 13.25
CA LYS A 135 21.93 -29.81 12.20
C LYS A 135 20.72 -30.67 12.45
#